data_3aa02508eb0e3c808320027b7cf02073
#
_entry.id   3aa02508eb0e3c808320027b7cf02073
#
_cell.length_a   1.000
_cell.length_b   1.000
_cell.length_c   1.000
_cell.angle_alpha   90.00
_cell.angle_beta   90.00
_cell.angle_gamma   90.00
#
_symmetry.space_group_name_H-M   'P 1'
#
loop_
_entity.id
_entity.type
_entity.pdbx_description
1 polymer ?
#
loop_
_entity_poly.entity_id
_entity_poly.type
_entity_poly.pdbx_seq_one_letter_code
_entity_poly.pdbx_strand_id
1 'polypeptide(L)'
;MVNHCDSNLIAPIVKKLAQRASVEVALNFDHGEEIGLLKKALVDGYSSVMVDASRYNLEGNIRMTREIVEFAKQFDASVEGEIGCMGASEGDNYTDDDMKTNPDEALRFAKETGIDALAISFGSSHGNYPEGYVPEFDFERLKEIKEKTKMPLVLHGGSGSGDENIKRCVEFGINKICLLYTSPSPRDCS
;
A
#
# COMPACT_ATOMS: atom_id res chain seq x y z
N MET A 1 -9.91 10.59 3.62
CA MET A 1 -8.82 11.17 4.46
C MET A 1 -8.12 12.37 3.82
N VAL A 2 -8.80 13.14 3.00
CA VAL A 2 -8.20 14.15 2.11
C VAL A 2 -8.17 15.57 2.70
N ASN A 3 -8.69 15.79 3.90
CA ASN A 3 -8.97 17.15 4.39
C ASN A 3 -8.01 17.68 5.47
N HIS A 4 -6.85 17.05 5.71
CA HIS A 4 -6.01 17.46 6.83
C HIS A 4 -4.78 18.30 6.46
N CYS A 5 -4.22 18.14 5.25
CA CYS A 5 -3.14 19.01 4.79
C CYS A 5 -2.97 18.93 3.26
N ASP A 6 -2.70 20.06 2.63
CA ASP A 6 -2.45 20.12 1.19
C ASP A 6 -1.06 19.54 0.88
N SER A 7 -0.96 18.70 -0.16
CA SER A 7 0.28 18.02 -0.58
C SER A 7 1.42 19.00 -0.87
N ASN A 8 1.11 20.19 -1.39
CA ASN A 8 2.09 21.23 -1.67
C ASN A 8 2.75 21.84 -0.41
N LEU A 9 2.13 21.70 0.74
CA LEU A 9 2.69 22.14 2.02
C LEU A 9 3.57 21.06 2.65
N ILE A 10 3.16 19.79 2.51
CA ILE A 10 3.88 18.65 3.11
C ILE A 10 5.16 18.34 2.35
N ALA A 11 5.12 18.30 1.01
CA ALA A 11 6.24 17.87 0.20
C ALA A 11 7.53 18.64 0.46
N PRO A 12 7.57 20.00 0.49
CA PRO A 12 8.81 20.73 0.76
C PRO A 12 9.35 20.51 2.17
N ILE A 13 8.46 20.31 3.17
CA ILE A 13 8.87 20.07 4.56
C ILE A 13 9.56 18.70 4.65
N VAL A 14 8.93 17.66 4.14
CA VAL A 14 9.47 16.29 4.19
C VAL A 14 10.77 16.20 3.38
N LYS A 15 10.84 16.79 2.18
CA LYS A 15 12.06 16.84 1.38
C LYS A 15 13.21 17.51 2.13
N LYS A 16 12.94 18.61 2.84
CA LYS A 16 13.97 19.31 3.62
C LYS A 16 14.44 18.49 4.82
N LEU A 17 13.56 17.74 5.46
CA LEU A 17 13.91 16.82 6.54
C LEU A 17 14.68 15.60 6.00
N ALA A 18 14.26 15.05 4.87
CA ALA A 18 14.92 13.93 4.20
C ALA A 18 16.39 14.23 3.88
N GLN A 19 16.71 15.46 3.43
CA GLN A 19 18.09 15.88 3.18
C GLN A 19 19.02 15.86 4.42
N ARG A 20 18.44 15.83 5.61
CA ARG A 20 19.17 15.79 6.89
C ARG A 20 19.15 14.37 7.52
N ALA A 21 18.39 13.45 6.95
CA ALA A 21 18.30 12.09 7.44
C ALA A 21 19.58 11.30 7.12
N SER A 22 19.94 10.40 8.00
CA SER A 22 21.04 9.44 7.78
C SER A 22 20.61 8.18 7.01
N VAL A 23 19.34 8.11 6.63
CA VAL A 23 18.70 7.01 5.88
C VAL A 23 18.01 7.56 4.65
N GLU A 24 17.77 6.72 3.67
CA GLU A 24 16.96 7.07 2.52
C GLU A 24 15.50 7.31 2.92
N VAL A 25 14.88 8.35 2.38
CA VAL A 25 13.51 8.75 2.68
C VAL A 25 12.73 8.89 1.38
N ALA A 26 11.67 8.11 1.25
CA ALA A 26 10.68 8.26 0.19
C ALA A 26 9.43 8.97 0.74
N LEU A 27 8.90 9.92 -0.02
CA LEU A 27 7.62 10.56 0.28
C LEU A 27 6.54 9.91 -0.56
N ASN A 28 5.67 9.12 0.09
CA ASN A 28 4.59 8.38 -0.55
C ASN A 28 3.23 9.02 -0.27
N PHE A 29 2.39 9.15 -1.30
CA PHE A 29 0.98 9.50 -1.15
C PHE A 29 0.18 8.20 -1.01
N ASP A 30 -0.26 7.93 0.19
CA ASP A 30 -0.89 6.69 0.60
C ASP A 30 -2.40 6.67 0.29
N HIS A 31 -2.94 5.55 -0.18
CA HIS A 31 -4.35 5.33 -0.51
C HIS A 31 -5.03 6.44 -1.32
N GLY A 32 -4.47 6.74 -2.49
CA GLY A 32 -5.03 7.72 -3.40
C GLY A 32 -6.19 7.16 -4.23
N GLU A 33 -7.41 7.57 -3.93
CA GLU A 33 -8.63 7.12 -4.61
C GLU A 33 -9.02 8.02 -5.80
N GLU A 34 -8.46 9.21 -5.89
CA GLU A 34 -8.79 10.20 -6.91
C GLU A 34 -7.60 10.51 -7.81
N ILE A 35 -7.74 10.30 -9.12
CA ILE A 35 -6.70 10.56 -10.12
C ILE A 35 -6.15 12.00 -10.03
N GLY A 36 -7.03 12.98 -9.80
CA GLY A 36 -6.63 14.39 -9.70
C GLY A 36 -5.69 14.67 -8.53
N LEU A 37 -5.93 14.02 -7.38
CA LEU A 37 -5.10 14.16 -6.18
C LEU A 37 -3.75 13.44 -6.34
N LEU A 38 -3.75 12.26 -6.95
CA LEU A 38 -2.52 11.52 -7.26
C LEU A 38 -1.61 12.30 -8.20
N LYS A 39 -2.17 12.87 -9.29
CA LYS A 39 -1.43 13.73 -10.21
C LYS A 39 -0.91 14.99 -9.53
N LYS A 40 -1.73 15.61 -8.67
CA LYS A 40 -1.30 16.78 -7.89
C LYS A 40 -0.14 16.43 -6.95
N ALA A 41 -0.19 15.31 -6.24
CA ALA A 41 0.89 14.88 -5.36
C ALA A 41 2.22 14.70 -6.14
N LEU A 42 2.18 14.10 -7.33
CA LEU A 42 3.33 13.97 -8.21
C LEU A 42 3.91 15.34 -8.62
N VAL A 43 3.04 16.26 -9.03
CA VAL A 43 3.45 17.65 -9.38
C VAL A 43 4.05 18.36 -8.16
N ASP A 44 3.51 18.18 -6.98
CA ASP A 44 4.02 18.74 -5.72
C ASP A 44 5.36 18.09 -5.28
N GLY A 45 5.72 16.99 -5.95
CA GLY A 45 7.05 16.36 -5.83
C GLY A 45 7.10 15.21 -4.84
N TYR A 46 6.01 14.47 -4.70
CA TYR A 46 6.04 13.14 -4.09
C TYR A 46 6.89 12.20 -4.95
N SER A 47 7.71 11.39 -4.31
CA SER A 47 8.56 10.41 -4.97
C SER A 47 7.86 9.07 -5.22
N SER A 48 6.69 8.89 -4.61
CA SER A 48 5.85 7.72 -4.78
C SER A 48 4.38 8.06 -4.55
N VAL A 49 3.50 7.36 -5.23
CA VAL A 49 2.05 7.41 -4.98
C VAL A 49 1.46 6.01 -4.99
N MET A 50 0.45 5.78 -4.17
CA MET A 50 -0.32 4.55 -4.17
C MET A 50 -1.70 4.81 -4.78
N VAL A 51 -2.04 4.04 -5.80
CA VAL A 51 -3.37 4.02 -6.41
C VAL A 51 -4.23 3.00 -5.68
N ASP A 52 -5.22 3.48 -4.95
CA ASP A 52 -6.22 2.64 -4.31
C ASP A 52 -7.53 2.68 -5.13
N ALA A 53 -7.60 1.76 -6.07
CA ALA A 53 -8.77 1.53 -6.90
C ALA A 53 -9.39 0.14 -6.65
N SER A 54 -9.12 -0.45 -5.50
CA SER A 54 -9.57 -1.79 -5.07
C SER A 54 -11.10 -1.92 -5.03
N ARG A 55 -11.82 -0.81 -4.83
CA ARG A 55 -13.29 -0.76 -4.89
C ARG A 55 -13.90 -0.94 -6.30
N TYR A 56 -13.10 -0.83 -7.35
CA TYR A 56 -13.53 -1.08 -8.72
C TYR A 56 -13.27 -2.55 -9.09
N ASN A 57 -13.95 -3.02 -10.15
CA ASN A 57 -13.58 -4.30 -10.73
C ASN A 57 -12.16 -4.23 -11.33
N LEU A 58 -11.57 -5.41 -11.59
CA LEU A 58 -10.18 -5.51 -12.07
C LEU A 58 -9.87 -4.62 -13.29
N GLU A 59 -10.78 -4.55 -14.26
CA GLU A 59 -10.60 -3.73 -15.46
C GLU A 59 -10.59 -2.23 -15.15
N GLY A 60 -11.46 -1.78 -14.24
CA GLY A 60 -11.51 -0.41 -13.76
C GLY A 60 -10.25 -0.03 -13.00
N ASN A 61 -9.80 -0.92 -12.12
CA ASN A 61 -8.57 -0.77 -11.36
C ASN A 61 -7.34 -0.68 -12.29
N ILE A 62 -7.20 -1.63 -13.22
CA ILE A 62 -6.11 -1.62 -14.22
C ILE A 62 -6.09 -0.30 -15.00
N ARG A 63 -7.24 0.16 -15.49
CA ARG A 63 -7.32 1.40 -16.27
C ARG A 63 -6.87 2.62 -15.47
N MET A 64 -7.37 2.77 -14.24
CA MET A 64 -7.04 3.89 -13.38
C MET A 64 -5.56 3.87 -12.96
N THR A 65 -5.06 2.71 -12.58
CA THR A 65 -3.67 2.54 -12.17
C THR A 65 -2.71 2.82 -13.32
N ARG A 66 -3.00 2.31 -14.51
CA ARG A 66 -2.20 2.58 -15.72
C ARG A 66 -2.11 4.08 -16.04
N GLU A 67 -3.22 4.81 -15.91
CA GLU A 67 -3.22 6.27 -16.14
C GLU A 67 -2.22 6.98 -15.23
N ILE A 68 -2.15 6.58 -13.95
CA ILE A 68 -1.21 7.17 -13.00
C ILE A 68 0.22 6.71 -13.27
N VAL A 69 0.45 5.44 -13.61
CA VAL A 69 1.77 4.93 -13.99
C VAL A 69 2.34 5.73 -15.16
N GLU A 70 1.55 5.95 -16.22
CA GLU A 70 2.01 6.75 -17.37
C GLU A 70 2.30 8.20 -16.99
N PHE A 71 1.51 8.78 -16.10
CA PHE A 71 1.74 10.16 -15.64
C PHE A 71 2.98 10.27 -14.75
N ALA A 72 3.21 9.30 -13.85
CA ALA A 72 4.31 9.29 -12.90
C ALA A 72 5.69 9.22 -13.57
N LYS A 73 5.79 8.64 -14.77
CA LYS A 73 7.04 8.58 -15.56
C LYS A 73 7.67 9.96 -15.82
N GLN A 74 6.86 11.01 -15.86
CA GLN A 74 7.34 12.38 -16.07
C GLN A 74 8.07 12.95 -14.85
N PHE A 75 7.91 12.32 -13.69
CA PHE A 75 8.43 12.78 -12.40
C PHE A 75 9.47 11.84 -11.80
N ASP A 76 9.83 10.76 -12.50
CA ASP A 76 10.72 9.70 -11.99
C ASP A 76 10.20 9.15 -10.62
N ALA A 77 8.89 9.02 -10.51
CA ALA A 77 8.22 8.61 -9.29
C ALA A 77 7.67 7.19 -9.44
N SER A 78 7.76 6.40 -8.35
CA SER A 78 7.21 5.05 -8.31
C SER A 78 5.71 5.04 -8.05
N VAL A 79 5.06 4.01 -8.57
CA VAL A 79 3.62 3.76 -8.37
C VAL A 79 3.39 2.42 -7.70
N GLU A 80 2.70 2.46 -6.58
CA GLU A 80 2.12 1.29 -5.92
C GLU A 80 0.66 1.14 -6.38
N GLY A 81 0.24 -0.09 -6.64
CA GLY A 81 -1.16 -0.40 -6.89
C GLY A 81 -1.67 -1.42 -5.91
N GLU A 82 -2.97 -1.44 -5.65
CA GLU A 82 -3.63 -2.37 -4.75
C GLU A 82 -4.60 -3.27 -5.49
N ILE A 83 -4.60 -4.56 -5.13
CA ILE A 83 -5.55 -5.55 -5.60
C ILE A 83 -6.01 -6.46 -4.45
N GLY A 84 -7.31 -6.79 -4.46
CA GLY A 84 -8.01 -7.44 -3.35
C GLY A 84 -8.74 -6.42 -2.51
N CYS A 85 -9.69 -6.86 -1.69
CA CYS A 85 -10.44 -5.99 -0.80
C CYS A 85 -9.83 -6.02 0.60
N MET A 86 -9.20 -4.94 1.01
CA MET A 86 -8.76 -4.75 2.39
C MET A 86 -9.94 -4.24 3.23
N GLY A 87 -10.70 -5.18 3.81
CA GLY A 87 -11.81 -4.88 4.70
C GLY A 87 -13.09 -4.49 3.95
N ALA A 88 -13.95 -5.48 3.66
CA ALA A 88 -15.32 -5.21 3.24
C ALA A 88 -16.07 -4.45 4.35
N SER A 89 -16.86 -3.46 3.96
CA SER A 89 -17.79 -2.81 4.87
C SER A 89 -18.82 -3.82 5.38
N GLU A 90 -19.24 -3.69 6.65
CA GLU A 90 -20.30 -4.52 7.24
C GLU A 90 -21.54 -4.50 6.32
N GLY A 91 -21.89 -5.66 5.78
CA GLY A 91 -23.10 -5.85 4.96
C GLY A 91 -22.90 -6.51 3.60
N ASP A 92 -21.67 -6.67 3.13
CA ASP A 92 -21.40 -7.38 1.89
C ASP A 92 -21.26 -8.89 2.14
N ASN A 93 -21.95 -9.72 1.33
CA ASN A 93 -21.95 -11.19 1.41
C ASN A 93 -20.67 -11.79 0.80
N TYR A 94 -19.48 -11.25 1.13
CA TYR A 94 -18.22 -11.81 0.71
C TYR A 94 -17.73 -12.85 1.70
N THR A 95 -17.13 -13.93 1.20
CA THR A 95 -16.41 -14.88 2.05
C THR A 95 -15.01 -14.33 2.37
N ASP A 96 -14.38 -14.80 3.44
CA ASP A 96 -12.99 -14.43 3.78
C ASP A 96 -12.01 -14.69 2.64
N ASP A 97 -12.29 -15.64 1.76
CA ASP A 97 -11.45 -15.98 0.62
C ASP A 97 -11.66 -15.02 -0.57
N ASP A 98 -12.90 -14.53 -0.76
CA ASP A 98 -13.21 -13.51 -1.79
C ASP A 98 -12.52 -12.17 -1.51
N MET A 99 -12.17 -11.90 -0.25
CA MET A 99 -11.47 -10.68 0.16
C MET A 99 -9.97 -10.76 -0.08
N LYS A 100 -9.41 -11.96 -0.18
CA LYS A 100 -7.98 -12.17 -0.41
C LYS A 100 -7.64 -12.03 -1.90
N THR A 101 -6.47 -11.51 -2.17
CA THR A 101 -5.97 -11.32 -3.53
C THR A 101 -5.84 -12.64 -4.27
N ASN A 102 -6.44 -12.74 -5.45
CA ASN A 102 -6.27 -13.88 -6.36
C ASN A 102 -4.89 -13.79 -7.04
N PRO A 103 -4.05 -14.85 -6.98
CA PRO A 103 -2.69 -14.81 -7.53
C PRO A 103 -2.60 -14.59 -9.05
N ASP A 104 -3.58 -15.08 -9.83
CA ASP A 104 -3.59 -14.89 -11.28
C ASP A 104 -4.03 -13.48 -11.66
N GLU A 105 -4.99 -12.91 -10.93
CA GLU A 105 -5.37 -11.51 -11.08
C GLU A 105 -4.24 -10.57 -10.67
N ALA A 106 -3.50 -10.88 -9.60
CA ALA A 106 -2.31 -10.15 -9.19
C ALA A 106 -1.26 -10.10 -10.29
N LEU A 107 -0.98 -11.24 -10.92
CA LEU A 107 -0.04 -11.31 -12.04
C LEU A 107 -0.53 -10.51 -13.26
N ARG A 108 -1.81 -10.61 -13.59
CA ARG A 108 -2.41 -9.85 -14.68
C ARG A 108 -2.35 -8.35 -14.41
N PHE A 109 -2.76 -7.94 -13.23
CA PHE A 109 -2.74 -6.54 -12.79
C PHE A 109 -1.34 -5.94 -12.89
N ALA A 110 -0.34 -6.62 -12.31
CA ALA A 110 1.05 -6.17 -12.37
C ALA A 110 1.56 -6.00 -13.81
N LYS A 111 1.28 -6.96 -14.68
CA LYS A 111 1.71 -6.92 -16.09
C LYS A 111 1.02 -5.82 -16.90
N GLU A 112 -0.27 -5.64 -16.69
CA GLU A 112 -1.06 -4.70 -17.49
C GLU A 112 -0.92 -3.25 -17.01
N THR A 113 -0.60 -3.02 -15.73
CA THR A 113 -0.44 -1.68 -15.18
C THR A 113 0.98 -1.16 -15.27
N GLY A 114 1.97 -2.03 -15.08
CA GLY A 114 3.38 -1.65 -15.03
C GLY A 114 3.76 -0.90 -13.76
N ILE A 115 3.10 -1.19 -12.64
CA ILE A 115 3.41 -0.66 -11.31
C ILE A 115 4.79 -1.12 -10.80
N ASP A 116 5.34 -0.40 -9.83
CA ASP A 116 6.63 -0.70 -9.20
C ASP A 116 6.49 -1.57 -7.94
N ALA A 117 5.35 -1.49 -7.26
CA ALA A 117 5.04 -2.28 -6.07
C ALA A 117 3.55 -2.67 -6.04
N LEU A 118 3.25 -3.82 -5.45
CA LEU A 118 1.90 -4.37 -5.39
C LEU A 118 1.46 -4.60 -3.95
N ALA A 119 0.44 -3.88 -3.52
CA ALA A 119 -0.27 -4.13 -2.28
C ALA A 119 -1.29 -5.25 -2.46
N ILE A 120 -1.28 -6.21 -1.55
CA ILE A 120 -2.10 -7.42 -1.61
C ILE A 120 -2.84 -7.66 -0.29
N SER A 121 -4.04 -8.24 -0.38
CA SER A 121 -4.80 -8.72 0.76
C SER A 121 -4.59 -10.22 0.95
N PHE A 122 -4.12 -10.62 2.13
CA PHE A 122 -3.91 -12.02 2.50
C PHE A 122 -4.20 -12.31 3.97
N GLY A 123 -5.10 -11.51 4.58
CA GLY A 123 -5.58 -11.69 5.96
C GLY A 123 -5.28 -10.53 6.91
N SER A 124 -4.64 -9.45 6.43
CA SER A 124 -4.52 -8.21 7.19
C SER A 124 -5.76 -7.32 7.00
N SER A 125 -6.03 -6.46 7.97
CA SER A 125 -7.05 -5.42 7.87
C SER A 125 -6.54 -4.09 8.43
N HIS A 126 -7.09 -2.99 7.92
CA HIS A 126 -6.77 -1.66 8.43
C HIS A 126 -7.36 -1.44 9.83
N GLY A 127 -6.62 -0.74 10.67
CA GLY A 127 -7.05 -0.35 12.01
C GLY A 127 -6.37 -1.15 13.12
N ASN A 128 -6.87 -0.96 14.33
CA ASN A 128 -6.36 -1.69 15.49
C ASN A 128 -7.16 -2.98 15.67
N TYR A 129 -6.46 -4.10 15.79
CA TYR A 129 -7.08 -5.35 16.18
C TYR A 129 -7.55 -5.28 17.66
N PRO A 130 -8.60 -6.00 18.02
CA PRO A 130 -8.99 -6.15 19.42
C PRO A 130 -7.83 -6.65 20.28
N GLU A 131 -7.79 -6.24 21.55
CA GLU A 131 -6.74 -6.67 22.48
C GLU A 131 -6.65 -8.20 22.56
N GLY A 132 -5.46 -8.74 22.36
CA GLY A 132 -5.20 -10.17 22.36
C GLY A 132 -5.56 -10.91 21.05
N TYR A 133 -6.11 -10.21 20.06
CA TYR A 133 -6.35 -10.81 18.74
C TYR A 133 -5.09 -10.71 17.86
N VAL A 134 -4.72 -11.85 17.26
CA VAL A 134 -3.64 -11.91 16.26
C VAL A 134 -4.26 -12.36 14.94
N PRO A 135 -4.15 -11.58 13.86
CA PRO A 135 -4.73 -11.96 12.57
C PRO A 135 -4.06 -13.20 11.99
N GLU A 136 -4.83 -14.02 11.32
CA GLU A 136 -4.33 -15.19 10.60
C GLU A 136 -3.99 -14.79 9.16
N PHE A 137 -2.70 -14.82 8.82
CA PHE A 137 -2.19 -14.50 7.50
C PHE A 137 -2.05 -15.74 6.64
N ASP A 138 -2.50 -15.64 5.38
CA ASP A 138 -2.35 -16.68 4.36
C ASP A 138 -0.97 -16.60 3.70
N PHE A 139 0.04 -17.17 4.35
CA PHE A 139 1.42 -17.15 3.87
C PHE A 139 1.66 -17.96 2.60
N GLU A 140 0.85 -19.00 2.37
CA GLU A 140 0.94 -19.77 1.12
C GLU A 140 0.48 -18.93 -0.08
N ARG A 141 -0.58 -18.18 0.08
CA ARG A 141 -1.05 -17.20 -0.90
C ARG A 141 -0.02 -16.10 -1.16
N LEU A 142 0.55 -15.54 -0.10
CA LEU A 142 1.64 -14.55 -0.22
C LEU A 142 2.81 -15.09 -1.06
N LYS A 143 3.26 -16.30 -0.75
CA LYS A 143 4.34 -16.97 -1.47
C LYS A 143 3.99 -17.21 -2.93
N GLU A 144 2.79 -17.70 -3.23
CA GLU A 144 2.32 -17.92 -4.60
C GLU A 144 2.31 -16.61 -5.40
N ILE A 145 1.76 -15.54 -4.83
CA ILE A 145 1.75 -14.22 -5.48
C ILE A 145 3.18 -13.74 -5.74
N LYS A 146 4.07 -13.88 -4.75
CA LYS A 146 5.49 -13.49 -4.89
C LYS A 146 6.18 -14.26 -6.01
N GLU A 147 5.98 -15.57 -6.09
CA GLU A 147 6.57 -16.43 -7.11
C GLU A 147 6.04 -16.11 -8.51
N LYS A 148 4.76 -15.80 -8.64
CA LYS A 148 4.13 -15.45 -9.92
C LYS A 148 4.52 -14.06 -10.41
N THR A 149 4.47 -13.07 -9.55
CA THR A 149 4.67 -11.66 -9.93
C THR A 149 6.14 -11.25 -9.96
N LYS A 150 6.95 -11.81 -9.07
CA LYS A 150 8.38 -11.49 -8.86
C LYS A 150 8.67 -10.01 -8.58
N MET A 151 7.66 -9.26 -8.20
CA MET A 151 7.78 -7.84 -7.92
C MET A 151 7.82 -7.53 -6.42
N PRO A 152 8.15 -6.30 -6.02
CA PRO A 152 8.00 -5.85 -4.65
C PRO A 152 6.55 -5.96 -4.19
N LEU A 153 6.32 -6.64 -3.04
CA LEU A 153 5.01 -6.77 -2.42
C LEU A 153 4.91 -5.88 -1.18
N VAL A 154 3.71 -5.37 -0.94
CA VAL A 154 3.40 -4.45 0.16
C VAL A 154 2.34 -5.06 1.07
N LEU A 155 2.60 -4.98 2.38
CA LEU A 155 1.65 -5.27 3.43
C LEU A 155 1.05 -3.97 3.97
N HIS A 156 -0.25 -3.78 3.80
CA HIS A 156 -1.04 -2.79 4.54
C HIS A 156 -1.67 -3.43 5.78
N GLY A 157 -2.09 -2.59 6.75
CA GLY A 157 -2.68 -3.08 7.99
C GLY A 157 -1.70 -3.86 8.88
N GLY A 158 -0.40 -3.56 8.81
CA GLY A 158 0.62 -4.25 9.61
C GLY A 158 0.60 -3.92 11.11
N SER A 159 -0.01 -2.79 11.50
CA SER A 159 -0.10 -2.38 12.92
C SER A 159 -0.92 -3.38 13.73
N GLY A 160 -0.35 -3.87 14.85
CA GLY A 160 -1.02 -4.84 15.70
C GLY A 160 -1.01 -6.29 15.19
N SER A 161 -0.36 -6.57 14.06
CA SER A 161 -0.28 -7.92 13.48
C SER A 161 0.61 -8.89 14.26
N GLY A 162 1.40 -8.38 15.22
CA GLY A 162 2.34 -9.16 16.02
C GLY A 162 3.68 -9.38 15.32
N ASP A 163 4.75 -9.40 16.11
CA ASP A 163 6.13 -9.47 15.60
C ASP A 163 6.41 -10.72 14.77
N GLU A 164 5.80 -11.85 15.14
CA GLU A 164 5.98 -13.12 14.42
C GLU A 164 5.38 -13.06 13.00
N ASN A 165 4.17 -12.52 12.87
CA ASN A 165 3.56 -12.32 11.55
C ASN A 165 4.39 -11.38 10.68
N ILE A 166 4.89 -10.29 11.25
CA ILE A 166 5.73 -9.32 10.52
C ILE A 166 7.03 -9.97 10.03
N LYS A 167 7.71 -10.75 10.89
CA LYS A 167 8.92 -11.50 10.50
C LYS A 167 8.63 -12.47 9.35
N ARG A 168 7.58 -13.26 9.46
CA ARG A 168 7.16 -14.19 8.42
C ARG A 168 6.80 -13.47 7.12
N CYS A 169 6.13 -12.32 7.18
CA CYS A 169 5.87 -11.51 5.99
C CYS A 169 7.16 -11.17 5.24
N VAL A 170 8.20 -10.74 5.95
CA VAL A 170 9.51 -10.44 5.34
C VAL A 170 10.14 -11.71 4.75
N GLU A 171 10.13 -12.81 5.48
CA GLU A 171 10.67 -14.11 5.02
C GLU A 171 9.97 -14.62 3.76
N PHE A 172 8.65 -14.41 3.64
CA PHE A 172 7.85 -14.83 2.49
C PHE A 172 7.79 -13.80 1.36
N GLY A 173 8.50 -12.67 1.48
CA GLY A 173 8.78 -11.78 0.36
C GLY A 173 8.06 -10.45 0.34
N ILE A 174 7.49 -9.99 1.46
CA ILE A 174 7.06 -8.61 1.63
C ILE A 174 8.28 -7.69 1.66
N ASN A 175 8.22 -6.61 0.91
CA ASN A 175 9.31 -5.63 0.75
C ASN A 175 9.00 -4.30 1.43
N LYS A 176 7.73 -3.94 1.58
CA LYS A 176 7.26 -2.72 2.26
C LYS A 176 6.17 -3.09 3.25
N ILE A 177 6.24 -2.55 4.46
CA ILE A 177 5.24 -2.75 5.51
C ILE A 177 4.70 -1.40 5.93
N CYS A 178 3.39 -1.24 5.81
CA CYS A 178 2.71 -0.02 6.22
C CYS A 178 2.25 -0.16 7.68
N LEU A 179 2.82 0.70 8.52
CA LEU A 179 2.55 0.74 9.95
C LEU A 179 1.99 2.11 10.31
N LEU A 180 0.88 2.12 11.02
CA LEU A 180 0.26 3.32 11.54
C LEU A 180 0.66 3.51 13.01
N TYR A 181 1.30 4.62 13.37
CA TYR A 181 1.67 4.98 14.74
C TYR A 181 2.62 4.00 15.45
N THR A 182 3.66 3.53 14.79
CA THR A 182 4.62 2.60 15.39
C THR A 182 5.90 3.26 15.92
N SER A 183 6.11 4.54 15.62
CA SER A 183 7.18 5.29 16.29
C SER A 183 6.67 5.82 17.62
N PRO A 184 7.38 5.61 18.73
CA PRO A 184 7.07 6.30 19.97
C PRO A 184 7.07 7.80 19.67
N SER A 185 5.99 8.48 20.06
CA SER A 185 5.96 9.93 20.01
C SER A 185 7.12 10.47 20.85
N PRO A 186 7.74 11.62 20.49
CA PRO A 186 8.72 12.26 21.37
C PRO A 186 8.22 12.51 22.79
N ARG A 187 6.88 12.45 23.01
CA ARG A 187 6.25 12.53 24.33
C ARG A 187 6.32 11.21 25.10
N ASP A 188 6.54 10.09 24.43
CA ASP A 188 6.61 8.77 25.07
C ASP A 188 8.05 8.43 25.50
N CYS A 189 9.00 9.31 25.23
CA CYS A 189 10.41 9.19 25.60
C CYS A 189 10.79 9.97 26.87
N SER A 190 9.81 10.39 27.67
CA SER A 190 10.03 11.12 28.95
C SER A 190 9.93 10.22 30.16
#